data_c7489d0f520e3c27f164cc6dfa5e1dbb
#
_entry.id   c7489d0f520e3c27f164cc6dfa5e1dbb
#
_cell.length_a   1.000
_cell.length_b   1.000
_cell.length_c   1.000
_cell.angle_alpha   90.00
_cell.angle_beta   90.00
_cell.angle_gamma   90.00
#
_symmetry.space_group_name_H-M   'P 1'
#
loop_
_entity.id
_entity.type
_entity.pdbx_description
1 polymer ?
#
loop_
_entity_poly.entity_id
_entity_poly.type
_entity_poly.pdbx_seq_one_letter_code
_entity_poly.pdbx_strand_id
1 'polypeptide(L)'
;MKEISKKNFDGYKYVDGGVCAAKGFKANGLYCGIKENPTKKPDLCLVESDVMCSAAGVFTQNKVKGAPVTVSQKNLAKTGGKAKGFILNSKNANTCNADGEEKAYKMCEMTAAKMGVKPEEILIAQTGVIGQILPFEPIEAKIDELYEGLSYEGNEKAAIAIMTTDTVKKEVAVEFELDGKICHVGGMGKGSGMIHPNMATTLNVITTDCAVSSEMLKKALTEIVKITYNCLSVDGDQSTNDTCAVMANGLAGNPEITAEGESYEVFKKALYIVMMNITKMLAKDGEGATKLLECTVTGAKDLDTAIIVAKSVICSPLFKCAMFGADANWGRILCAVGYAEADFDINKVNVSLSSKAGEIHVCKNGAGIEFSEEVAKTVLLEDEITISVSIGDGNGTATAWGCDLTYDYVKINGDYRS
;
A
#
# COMPACT_ATOMS: atom_id res chain seq x y z
N MET A 1 14.76 -6.79 -12.15
CA MET A 1 13.99 -5.79 -11.39
C MET A 1 12.62 -6.40 -11.07
N LYS A 2 12.10 -6.18 -9.87
CA LYS A 2 10.76 -6.69 -9.46
C LYS A 2 9.65 -5.75 -10.01
N GLU A 3 9.56 -5.61 -11.33
CA GLU A 3 8.50 -4.85 -11.97
C GLU A 3 7.20 -5.65 -11.99
N ILE A 4 6.07 -4.97 -11.91
CA ILE A 4 4.73 -5.57 -12.02
C ILE A 4 4.14 -5.34 -13.41
N SER A 5 3.33 -6.26 -13.86
CA SER A 5 2.48 -6.06 -15.04
C SER A 5 1.37 -5.06 -14.71
N LYS A 6 1.37 -3.91 -15.39
CA LYS A 6 0.35 -2.87 -15.23
C LYS A 6 -0.80 -3.11 -16.20
N LYS A 7 -2.02 -3.12 -15.67
CA LYS A 7 -3.24 -3.20 -16.49
C LYS A 7 -3.59 -1.82 -17.04
N ASN A 8 -3.94 -1.75 -18.34
CA ASN A 8 -4.46 -0.53 -18.94
C ASN A 8 -5.91 -0.28 -18.51
N PHE A 9 -6.24 0.99 -18.34
CA PHE A 9 -7.60 1.47 -18.03
C PHE A 9 -7.94 2.61 -18.97
N ASP A 10 -9.06 2.49 -19.69
CA ASP A 10 -9.50 3.50 -20.61
C ASP A 10 -9.73 4.84 -19.89
N GLY A 11 -9.20 5.93 -20.46
CA GLY A 11 -9.27 7.26 -19.86
C GLY A 11 -8.20 7.57 -18.82
N TYR A 12 -7.29 6.61 -18.49
CA TYR A 12 -6.21 6.79 -17.50
C TYR A 12 -4.86 6.43 -18.11
N LYS A 13 -3.90 7.32 -17.98
CA LYS A 13 -2.54 7.14 -18.52
C LYS A 13 -1.53 7.11 -17.38
N TYR A 14 -0.68 6.11 -17.35
CA TYR A 14 0.45 6.10 -16.42
C TYR A 14 1.46 7.19 -16.81
N VAL A 15 1.91 7.93 -15.79
CA VAL A 15 2.93 8.99 -15.93
C VAL A 15 4.00 8.81 -14.86
N ASP A 16 5.15 9.43 -15.06
CA ASP A 16 6.24 9.49 -14.07
C ASP A 16 5.94 10.55 -13.00
N GLY A 17 6.76 10.58 -11.96
CA GLY A 17 6.72 11.62 -10.92
C GLY A 17 6.17 11.19 -9.57
N GLY A 18 5.58 9.98 -9.44
CA GLY A 18 5.10 9.49 -8.14
C GLY A 18 4.27 10.54 -7.40
N VAL A 19 4.60 10.84 -6.14
CA VAL A 19 3.90 11.87 -5.34
C VAL A 19 4.06 13.30 -5.89
N CYS A 20 5.00 13.55 -6.78
CA CYS A 20 5.21 14.86 -7.42
C CYS A 20 4.51 14.99 -8.78
N ALA A 21 3.84 13.94 -9.28
CA ALA A 21 3.10 14.01 -10.54
C ALA A 21 1.91 14.97 -10.47
N ALA A 22 1.25 15.06 -9.34
CA ALA A 22 0.18 16.01 -9.08
C ALA A 22 0.76 17.42 -8.97
N LYS A 23 0.16 18.39 -9.68
CA LYS A 23 0.60 19.77 -9.74
C LYS A 23 0.71 20.39 -8.35
N GLY A 24 1.83 21.09 -8.10
CA GLY A 24 2.06 21.82 -6.85
C GLY A 24 2.51 20.95 -5.67
N PHE A 25 2.90 19.70 -5.91
CA PHE A 25 3.54 18.87 -4.89
C PHE A 25 5.04 18.77 -5.11
N LYS A 26 5.79 18.96 -4.04
CA LYS A 26 7.25 18.82 -3.95
C LYS A 26 7.59 17.73 -2.95
N ALA A 27 8.71 17.09 -3.14
CA ALA A 27 9.22 16.11 -2.20
C ALA A 27 10.74 16.18 -2.07
N ASN A 28 11.26 15.63 -0.97
CA ASN A 28 12.68 15.40 -0.77
C ASN A 28 12.88 14.21 0.17
N GLY A 29 14.05 13.59 0.07
CA GLY A 29 14.50 12.54 0.96
C GLY A 29 16.00 12.65 1.16
N LEU A 30 16.48 12.54 2.41
CA LEU A 30 17.89 12.61 2.74
C LEU A 30 18.26 11.64 3.87
N TYR A 31 19.55 11.41 4.04
CA TYR A 31 20.11 10.69 5.17
C TYR A 31 20.35 11.67 6.34
N CYS A 32 19.64 11.46 7.45
CA CYS A 32 19.89 12.23 8.67
C CYS A 32 20.63 11.42 9.75
N GLY A 33 20.64 10.08 9.65
CA GLY A 33 21.41 9.23 10.57
C GLY A 33 20.60 8.73 11.76
N ILE A 34 19.31 8.45 11.58
CA ILE A 34 18.48 7.79 12.60
C ILE A 34 19.06 6.43 13.00
N LYS A 35 19.65 5.72 12.05
CA LYS A 35 20.47 4.53 12.29
C LYS A 35 21.73 4.62 11.45
N GLU A 36 22.89 4.41 12.08
CA GLU A 36 24.14 4.35 11.34
C GLU A 36 24.04 3.37 10.17
N ASN A 37 24.41 3.86 9.01
CA ASN A 37 24.36 3.08 7.78
C ASN A 37 25.58 3.47 6.92
N PRO A 38 26.52 2.53 6.64
CA PRO A 38 27.70 2.78 5.81
C PRO A 38 27.37 3.33 4.43
N THR A 39 26.22 2.97 3.88
CA THR A 39 25.76 3.40 2.54
C THR A 39 25.05 4.75 2.58
N LYS A 40 24.78 5.32 3.76
CA LYS A 40 24.05 6.60 3.95
C LYS A 40 22.74 6.66 3.14
N LYS A 41 22.01 5.55 3.09
CA LYS A 41 20.68 5.52 2.46
C LYS A 41 19.77 6.54 3.15
N PRO A 42 19.00 7.33 2.40
CA PRO A 42 18.02 8.26 2.96
C PRO A 42 17.11 7.59 4.00
N ASP A 43 16.80 8.32 5.08
CA ASP A 43 15.98 7.84 6.20
C ASP A 43 14.99 8.89 6.73
N LEU A 44 14.99 10.09 6.15
CA LEU A 44 14.04 11.16 6.43
C LEU A 44 13.47 11.73 5.12
N CYS A 45 12.15 11.93 5.09
CA CYS A 45 11.39 12.33 3.90
C CYS A 45 10.40 13.45 4.23
N LEU A 46 10.19 14.34 3.27
CA LEU A 46 9.17 15.40 3.34
C LEU A 46 8.45 15.50 2.00
N VAL A 47 7.12 15.57 2.07
CA VAL A 47 6.24 15.91 0.95
C VAL A 47 5.46 17.16 1.31
N GLU A 48 5.49 18.17 0.46
CA GLU A 48 4.80 19.45 0.63
C GLU A 48 3.91 19.77 -0.56
N SER A 49 2.78 20.41 -0.29
CA SER A 49 1.97 21.06 -1.33
C SER A 49 2.23 22.58 -1.32
N ASP A 50 2.16 23.23 -2.47
CA ASP A 50 2.24 24.70 -2.57
C ASP A 50 1.10 25.41 -1.85
N VAL A 51 -0.06 24.77 -1.75
CA VAL A 51 -1.26 25.29 -1.09
C VAL A 51 -1.80 24.32 -0.04
N MET A 52 -2.68 24.78 0.85
CA MET A 52 -3.37 23.92 1.80
C MET A 52 -4.22 22.89 1.08
N CYS A 53 -4.13 21.62 1.50
CA CYS A 53 -4.87 20.50 0.93
C CYS A 53 -6.09 20.14 1.77
N SER A 54 -7.12 19.62 1.12
CA SER A 54 -8.01 18.66 1.74
C SER A 54 -7.23 17.37 1.98
N ALA A 55 -7.39 16.74 3.13
CA ALA A 55 -6.64 15.56 3.50
C ALA A 55 -7.52 14.51 4.17
N ALA A 56 -7.19 13.25 3.94
CA ALA A 56 -7.80 12.12 4.61
C ALA A 56 -6.75 11.05 4.91
N GLY A 57 -6.95 10.29 5.97
CA GLY A 57 -6.07 9.19 6.34
C GLY A 57 -6.83 7.98 6.87
N VAL A 58 -6.29 6.80 6.60
CA VAL A 58 -6.67 5.52 7.24
C VAL A 58 -5.44 4.94 7.91
N PHE A 59 -5.64 4.27 9.03
CA PHE A 59 -4.57 3.91 9.95
C PHE A 59 -4.77 2.50 10.49
N THR A 60 -3.68 1.91 10.99
CA THR A 60 -3.70 0.58 11.61
C THR A 60 -4.78 0.44 12.69
N GLN A 61 -5.40 -0.74 12.72
CA GLN A 61 -6.32 -1.17 13.78
C GLN A 61 -5.60 -1.93 14.90
N ASN A 62 -4.28 -2.12 14.78
CA ASN A 62 -3.51 -2.75 15.86
C ASN A 62 -3.71 -1.98 17.17
N LYS A 63 -3.92 -2.68 18.26
CA LYS A 63 -4.07 -2.07 19.59
C LYS A 63 -2.79 -1.43 20.08
N VAL A 64 -1.63 -1.96 19.66
CA VAL A 64 -0.31 -1.37 19.86
C VAL A 64 -0.07 -0.38 18.73
N LYS A 65 -0.46 0.87 18.92
CA LYS A 65 -0.30 1.92 17.91
C LYS A 65 1.00 2.69 18.09
N GLY A 66 1.70 2.92 17.00
CA GLY A 66 2.82 3.84 16.98
C GLY A 66 2.40 5.29 17.27
N ALA A 67 3.26 6.03 17.91
CA ALA A 67 3.03 7.43 18.24
C ALA A 67 2.66 8.31 17.01
N PRO A 68 3.32 8.17 15.85
CA PRO A 68 2.97 8.96 14.66
C PRO A 68 1.54 8.73 14.18
N VAL A 69 0.99 7.51 14.35
CA VAL A 69 -0.40 7.19 14.02
C VAL A 69 -1.35 8.05 14.86
N THR A 70 -1.11 8.09 16.18
CA THR A 70 -1.91 8.89 17.11
C THR A 70 -1.83 10.38 16.79
N VAL A 71 -0.62 10.89 16.51
CA VAL A 71 -0.41 12.32 16.18
C VAL A 71 -1.12 12.68 14.88
N SER A 72 -0.96 11.90 13.80
CA SER A 72 -1.63 12.18 12.52
C SER A 72 -3.16 12.10 12.62
N GLN A 73 -3.70 11.16 13.40
CA GLN A 73 -5.14 11.10 13.68
C GLN A 73 -5.64 12.35 14.41
N LYS A 74 -4.91 12.80 15.46
CA LYS A 74 -5.23 14.03 16.20
C LYS A 74 -5.16 15.26 15.30
N ASN A 75 -4.15 15.36 14.45
CA ASN A 75 -3.94 16.48 13.53
C ASN A 75 -5.07 16.58 12.51
N LEU A 76 -5.42 15.49 11.82
CA LEU A 76 -6.55 15.46 10.90
C LEU A 76 -7.88 15.82 11.57
N ALA A 77 -8.11 15.35 12.81
CA ALA A 77 -9.32 15.69 13.56
C ALA A 77 -9.38 17.18 13.90
N LYS A 78 -8.25 17.76 14.38
CA LYS A 78 -8.17 19.18 14.76
C LYS A 78 -8.34 20.12 13.55
N THR A 79 -7.82 19.75 12.39
CA THR A 79 -7.87 20.59 11.18
C THR A 79 -9.14 20.39 10.35
N GLY A 80 -10.00 19.43 10.72
CA GLY A 80 -11.15 19.06 9.89
C GLY A 80 -10.73 18.47 8.54
N GLY A 81 -9.63 17.71 8.51
CA GLY A 81 -9.11 17.07 7.30
C GLY A 81 -8.36 18.06 6.39
N LYS A 82 -7.53 18.93 6.96
CA LYS A 82 -6.62 19.80 6.21
C LYS A 82 -5.16 19.47 6.55
N ALA A 83 -4.29 19.49 5.53
CA ALA A 83 -2.86 19.32 5.69
C ALA A 83 -2.08 20.11 4.64
N LYS A 84 -0.86 20.53 4.99
CA LYS A 84 0.07 21.21 4.08
C LYS A 84 1.23 20.33 3.68
N GLY A 85 1.64 19.43 4.56
CA GLY A 85 2.78 18.56 4.34
C GLY A 85 2.70 17.24 5.10
N PHE A 86 3.62 16.35 4.75
CA PHE A 86 3.75 15.04 5.37
C PHE A 86 5.23 14.71 5.58
N ILE A 87 5.65 14.63 6.86
CA ILE A 87 7.00 14.22 7.24
C ILE A 87 7.04 12.75 7.60
N LEU A 88 8.05 12.02 7.10
CA LEU A 88 8.20 10.59 7.35
C LEU A 88 9.64 10.24 7.68
N ASN A 89 9.84 9.23 8.52
CA ASN A 89 11.16 8.61 8.65
C ASN A 89 11.08 7.08 8.56
N SER A 90 12.19 6.49 8.12
CA SER A 90 12.46 5.06 8.25
C SER A 90 13.44 4.79 9.40
N LYS A 91 13.77 3.50 9.65
CA LYS A 91 14.71 2.98 10.65
C LYS A 91 14.23 2.96 12.10
N ASN A 92 13.28 3.80 12.51
CA ASN A 92 12.69 3.80 13.84
C ASN A 92 11.17 3.99 13.74
N ALA A 93 10.40 3.09 14.31
CA ALA A 93 8.94 3.10 14.26
C ALA A 93 8.32 4.08 15.28
N ASN A 94 9.10 4.50 16.28
CA ASN A 94 8.62 5.32 17.39
C ASN A 94 7.35 4.74 18.05
N THR A 95 7.43 3.44 18.31
CA THR A 95 6.34 2.64 18.90
C THR A 95 6.79 2.05 20.23
N CYS A 96 5.92 2.02 21.22
CA CYS A 96 6.19 1.56 22.57
C CYS A 96 7.22 2.43 23.33
N ASN A 97 7.35 3.70 23.00
CA ASN A 97 8.23 4.65 23.64
C ASN A 97 7.41 5.63 24.51
N ALA A 98 7.89 5.93 25.72
CA ALA A 98 7.18 6.82 26.65
C ALA A 98 7.12 8.27 26.12
N ASP A 99 8.14 8.70 25.38
CA ASP A 99 8.28 10.03 24.78
C ASP A 99 7.84 10.10 23.31
N GLY A 100 7.21 9.03 22.80
CA GLY A 100 6.94 8.86 21.38
C GLY A 100 6.03 9.94 20.79
N GLU A 101 4.89 10.24 21.45
CA GLU A 101 3.96 11.27 20.95
C GLU A 101 4.57 12.66 21.00
N GLU A 102 5.35 12.99 22.06
CA GLU A 102 6.04 14.26 22.17
C GLU A 102 7.02 14.47 21.00
N LYS A 103 7.87 13.47 20.73
CA LYS A 103 8.84 13.54 19.63
C LYS A 103 8.17 13.59 18.26
N ALA A 104 7.12 12.79 18.04
CA ALA A 104 6.36 12.84 16.79
C ALA A 104 5.72 14.22 16.57
N TYR A 105 5.13 14.80 17.62
CA TYR A 105 4.54 16.13 17.52
C TYR A 105 5.61 17.21 17.31
N LYS A 106 6.77 17.12 17.97
CA LYS A 106 7.90 18.03 17.78
C LYS A 106 8.44 18.00 16.34
N MET A 107 8.43 16.85 15.67
CA MET A 107 8.73 16.78 14.23
C MET A 107 7.70 17.56 13.38
N CYS A 108 6.41 17.50 13.74
CA CYS A 108 5.39 18.33 13.11
C CYS A 108 5.64 19.83 13.36
N GLU A 109 5.98 20.24 14.59
CA GLU A 109 6.28 21.62 14.94
C GLU A 109 7.45 22.19 14.12
N MET A 110 8.56 21.46 14.05
CA MET A 110 9.73 21.90 13.28
C MET A 110 9.42 22.05 11.78
N THR A 111 8.69 21.06 11.22
CA THR A 111 8.28 21.07 9.81
C THR A 111 7.32 22.23 9.52
N ALA A 112 6.33 22.44 10.39
CA ALA A 112 5.36 23.52 10.28
C ALA A 112 6.01 24.89 10.34
N ALA A 113 7.02 25.08 11.22
CA ALA A 113 7.78 26.31 11.31
C ALA A 113 8.49 26.68 9.99
N LYS A 114 9.01 25.69 9.24
CA LYS A 114 9.60 25.90 7.92
C LYS A 114 8.56 26.27 6.86
N MET A 115 7.39 25.67 6.93
CA MET A 115 6.29 25.90 5.97
C MET A 115 5.42 27.13 6.31
N GLY A 116 5.60 27.74 7.49
CA GLY A 116 4.79 28.87 7.95
C GLY A 116 3.34 28.49 8.23
N VAL A 117 3.10 27.27 8.74
CA VAL A 117 1.77 26.73 9.06
C VAL A 117 1.71 26.23 10.51
N LYS A 118 0.56 25.72 10.93
CA LYS A 118 0.40 25.15 12.28
C LYS A 118 0.90 23.69 12.32
N PRO A 119 1.41 23.21 13.47
CA PRO A 119 1.85 21.82 13.63
C PRO A 119 0.77 20.79 13.25
N GLU A 120 -0.48 21.08 13.54
CA GLU A 120 -1.61 20.21 13.20
C GLU A 120 -1.87 20.08 11.69
N GLU A 121 -1.33 21.00 10.89
CA GLU A 121 -1.42 20.98 9.43
C GLU A 121 -0.32 20.12 8.78
N ILE A 122 0.50 19.44 9.61
CA ILE A 122 1.51 18.47 9.18
C ILE A 122 1.08 17.06 9.58
N LEU A 123 1.09 16.14 8.63
CA LEU A 123 0.95 14.72 8.88
C LEU A 123 2.32 14.10 9.15
N ILE A 124 2.33 13.00 9.91
CA ILE A 124 3.56 12.28 10.23
C ILE A 124 3.36 10.76 10.13
N ALA A 125 4.37 10.06 9.61
CA ALA A 125 4.45 8.60 9.69
C ALA A 125 5.90 8.16 9.90
N GLN A 126 6.08 7.08 10.65
CA GLN A 126 7.39 6.57 11.02
C GLN A 126 7.40 5.04 10.88
N THR A 127 8.54 4.45 10.53
CA THR A 127 8.66 3.00 10.35
C THR A 127 10.06 2.51 10.69
N GLY A 128 10.18 1.26 11.08
CA GLY A 128 11.44 0.60 11.41
C GLY A 128 11.33 -0.16 12.73
N VAL A 129 12.34 -0.07 13.56
CA VAL A 129 12.45 -0.81 14.81
C VAL A 129 11.44 -0.32 15.86
N ILE A 130 10.78 -1.26 16.53
CA ILE A 130 9.84 -1.03 17.65
C ILE A 130 10.61 -1.06 18.97
N GLY A 131 10.21 -0.23 19.95
CA GLY A 131 10.77 -0.25 21.31
C GLY A 131 12.14 0.41 21.47
N GLN A 132 12.65 1.07 20.42
CA GLN A 132 13.86 1.87 20.50
C GLN A 132 13.50 3.35 20.56
N ILE A 133 14.15 4.08 21.47
CA ILE A 133 13.98 5.53 21.57
C ILE A 133 14.38 6.19 20.24
N LEU A 134 13.53 7.06 19.71
CA LEU A 134 13.83 7.81 18.48
C LEU A 134 14.99 8.78 18.76
N PRO A 135 16.12 8.67 18.05
CA PRO A 135 17.19 9.66 18.13
C PRO A 135 16.70 10.95 17.46
N PHE A 136 16.47 11.98 18.24
CA PHE A 136 15.83 13.21 17.77
C PHE A 136 16.82 14.21 17.17
N GLU A 137 18.00 14.31 17.75
CA GLU A 137 19.05 15.27 17.40
C GLU A 137 19.47 15.19 15.91
N PRO A 138 19.62 13.99 15.30
CA PRO A 138 19.93 13.89 13.88
C PRO A 138 18.82 14.47 12.97
N ILE A 139 17.56 14.32 13.38
CA ILE A 139 16.40 14.84 12.63
C ILE A 139 16.39 16.36 12.73
N GLU A 140 16.53 16.90 13.94
CA GLU A 140 16.59 18.36 14.19
C GLU A 140 17.72 19.02 13.40
N ALA A 141 18.91 18.41 13.37
CA ALA A 141 20.05 18.92 12.63
C ALA A 141 19.88 18.95 11.11
N LYS A 142 18.90 18.20 10.56
CA LYS A 142 18.72 18.03 9.10
C LYS A 142 17.39 18.58 8.57
N ILE A 143 16.54 19.15 9.42
CA ILE A 143 15.23 19.64 8.98
C ILE A 143 15.34 20.79 7.96
N ASP A 144 16.34 21.65 8.11
CA ASP A 144 16.59 22.78 7.20
C ASP A 144 17.02 22.26 5.82
N GLU A 145 18.00 21.38 5.77
CA GLU A 145 18.47 20.77 4.52
C GLU A 145 17.35 19.96 3.83
N LEU A 146 16.49 19.29 4.61
CA LEU A 146 15.35 18.56 4.10
C LEU A 146 14.35 19.49 3.39
N TYR A 147 14.02 20.62 4.03
CA TYR A 147 13.08 21.60 3.51
C TYR A 147 13.64 22.35 2.29
N GLU A 148 14.88 22.84 2.38
CA GLU A 148 15.55 23.55 1.28
C GLU A 148 15.74 22.69 0.02
N GLY A 149 15.84 21.36 0.19
CA GLY A 149 15.98 20.41 -0.90
C GLY A 149 14.68 19.97 -1.55
N LEU A 150 13.52 20.50 -1.15
CA LEU A 150 12.23 20.17 -1.77
C LEU A 150 12.21 20.54 -3.25
N SER A 151 11.77 19.59 -4.09
CA SER A 151 11.72 19.73 -5.54
C SER A 151 10.47 19.05 -6.12
N TYR A 152 9.94 19.59 -7.20
CA TYR A 152 8.88 18.94 -8.00
C TYR A 152 9.35 17.64 -8.68
N GLU A 153 10.65 17.35 -8.64
CA GLU A 153 11.27 16.12 -9.14
C GLU A 153 11.83 15.26 -8.00
N GLY A 154 11.44 15.55 -6.74
CA GLY A 154 11.99 14.89 -5.54
C GLY A 154 11.35 13.55 -5.19
N ASN A 155 10.40 13.07 -5.99
CA ASN A 155 9.64 11.84 -5.72
C ASN A 155 10.52 10.60 -5.47
N GLU A 156 11.56 10.40 -6.27
CA GLU A 156 12.44 9.24 -6.12
C GLU A 156 13.20 9.24 -4.78
N LYS A 157 13.76 10.40 -4.41
CA LYS A 157 14.45 10.55 -3.11
C LYS A 157 13.50 10.27 -1.94
N ALA A 158 12.27 10.77 -2.02
CA ALA A 158 11.23 10.56 -1.03
C ALA A 158 10.85 9.07 -0.92
N ALA A 159 10.60 8.41 -2.04
CA ALA A 159 10.25 6.98 -2.09
C ALA A 159 11.37 6.07 -1.53
N ILE A 160 12.64 6.42 -1.77
CA ILE A 160 13.79 5.68 -1.22
C ILE A 160 13.92 5.92 0.29
N ALA A 161 13.65 7.13 0.78
CA ALA A 161 13.85 7.50 2.19
C ALA A 161 12.89 6.77 3.15
N ILE A 162 11.74 6.32 2.67
CA ILE A 162 10.78 5.58 3.50
C ILE A 162 11.03 4.06 3.52
N MET A 163 11.94 3.52 2.71
CA MET A 163 12.24 2.09 2.60
C MET A 163 12.94 1.55 3.86
N THR A 164 12.60 0.31 4.23
CA THR A 164 13.26 -0.44 5.31
C THR A 164 13.96 -1.69 4.78
N THR A 165 13.24 -2.79 4.66
CA THR A 165 13.67 -4.06 4.06
C THR A 165 13.33 -4.16 2.57
N ASP A 166 12.64 -3.17 2.06
CA ASP A 166 12.28 -3.05 0.64
C ASP A 166 13.51 -3.15 -0.26
N THR A 167 13.40 -3.90 -1.36
CA THR A 167 14.48 -4.05 -2.34
C THR A 167 14.36 -3.07 -3.51
N VAL A 168 13.15 -2.55 -3.75
CA VAL A 168 12.84 -1.58 -4.79
C VAL A 168 11.94 -0.47 -4.26
N LYS A 169 12.09 0.76 -4.79
CA LYS A 169 11.15 1.84 -4.53
C LYS A 169 9.78 1.53 -5.15
N LYS A 170 8.71 2.01 -4.54
CA LYS A 170 7.34 1.79 -5.00
C LYS A 170 6.66 3.13 -5.20
N GLU A 171 6.44 3.49 -6.45
CA GLU A 171 5.75 4.73 -6.83
C GLU A 171 4.94 4.51 -8.11
N VAL A 172 3.79 5.15 -8.19
CA VAL A 172 2.87 5.10 -9.34
C VAL A 172 2.17 6.45 -9.47
N ALA A 173 1.97 6.92 -10.69
CA ALA A 173 1.09 8.05 -10.95
C ALA A 173 0.26 7.82 -12.22
N VAL A 174 -0.92 8.42 -12.25
CA VAL A 174 -1.82 8.43 -13.39
C VAL A 174 -2.33 9.84 -13.68
N GLU A 175 -2.45 10.12 -14.98
CA GLU A 175 -3.09 11.28 -15.57
C GLU A 175 -4.47 10.87 -16.10
N PHE A 176 -5.48 11.72 -15.93
CA PHE A 176 -6.83 11.49 -16.43
C PHE A 176 -7.56 12.84 -16.61
N GLU A 177 -8.63 12.83 -17.39
CA GLU A 177 -9.48 14.00 -17.57
C GLU A 177 -10.67 13.96 -16.59
N LEU A 178 -10.95 15.11 -15.98
CA LEU A 178 -12.07 15.32 -15.07
C LEU A 178 -12.69 16.69 -15.32
N ASP A 179 -13.95 16.73 -15.75
CA ASP A 179 -14.69 17.97 -16.05
C ASP A 179 -13.91 18.92 -16.98
N GLY A 180 -13.27 18.37 -18.03
CA GLY A 180 -12.46 19.11 -19.00
C GLY A 180 -11.12 19.63 -18.46
N LYS A 181 -10.65 19.11 -17.33
CA LYS A 181 -9.34 19.41 -16.72
C LYS A 181 -8.47 18.16 -16.68
N ILE A 182 -7.19 18.33 -16.97
CA ILE A 182 -6.21 17.27 -16.77
C ILE A 182 -5.84 17.22 -15.30
N CYS A 183 -6.05 16.07 -14.69
CA CYS A 183 -5.86 15.79 -13.29
C CYS A 183 -4.85 14.66 -13.10
N HIS A 184 -4.21 14.62 -11.93
CA HIS A 184 -3.25 13.59 -11.59
C HIS A 184 -3.55 13.01 -10.21
N VAL A 185 -3.32 11.70 -10.08
CA VAL A 185 -3.17 11.03 -8.78
C VAL A 185 -1.81 10.35 -8.80
N GLY A 186 -0.98 10.67 -7.83
CA GLY A 186 0.33 10.04 -7.63
C GLY A 186 0.49 9.47 -6.25
N GLY A 187 1.35 8.47 -6.10
CA GLY A 187 1.58 7.86 -4.80
C GLY A 187 2.93 7.19 -4.68
N MET A 188 3.38 7.06 -3.44
CA MET A 188 4.51 6.22 -3.04
C MET A 188 4.11 5.34 -1.86
N GLY A 189 4.72 4.16 -1.76
CA GLY A 189 4.51 3.23 -0.66
C GLY A 189 5.75 2.49 -0.27
N LYS A 190 5.80 2.02 0.97
CA LYS A 190 6.84 1.11 1.48
C LYS A 190 6.21 -0.05 2.24
N GLY A 191 6.87 -1.18 2.17
CA GLY A 191 6.55 -2.39 2.90
C GLY A 191 7.09 -3.62 2.17
N SER A 192 7.60 -4.56 2.95
CA SER A 192 8.17 -5.82 2.47
C SER A 192 7.92 -6.95 3.48
N GLY A 193 8.03 -6.69 4.78
CA GLY A 193 7.62 -7.56 5.89
C GLY A 193 6.67 -6.88 6.86
N MET A 194 6.05 -7.67 7.76
CA MET A 194 4.97 -7.27 8.67
C MET A 194 3.78 -6.69 7.89
N ILE A 195 3.30 -7.44 6.89
CA ILE A 195 2.27 -7.00 5.94
C ILE A 195 1.06 -7.94 5.98
N HIS A 196 0.03 -7.56 6.73
CA HIS A 196 -1.32 -8.12 6.71
C HIS A 196 -2.34 -7.07 7.15
N PRO A 197 -2.78 -6.18 6.24
CA PRO A 197 -3.61 -5.04 6.59
C PRO A 197 -5.00 -5.38 7.11
N ASN A 198 -5.39 -4.60 8.12
CA ASN A 198 -6.79 -4.39 8.44
C ASN A 198 -6.98 -2.88 8.67
N MET A 199 -7.48 -2.15 7.64
CA MET A 199 -7.69 -0.70 7.58
C MET A 199 -6.44 0.19 7.40
N ALA A 200 -5.43 -0.23 6.75
CA ALA A 200 -4.17 0.27 6.22
C ALA A 200 -2.97 -0.52 6.73
N THR A 201 -2.10 -0.90 5.83
CA THR A 201 -0.83 -1.57 6.15
C THR A 201 0.23 -0.96 5.28
N THR A 202 1.33 -0.59 5.85
CA THR A 202 2.40 0.07 5.12
C THR A 202 2.34 1.58 5.26
N LEU A 203 3.41 2.27 4.94
CA LEU A 203 3.36 3.72 4.81
C LEU A 203 3.06 4.07 3.35
N ASN A 204 1.94 4.75 3.13
CA ASN A 204 1.55 5.22 1.81
C ASN A 204 1.20 6.71 1.86
N VAL A 205 1.82 7.46 0.97
CA VAL A 205 1.50 8.87 0.71
C VAL A 205 0.92 8.97 -0.69
N ILE A 206 -0.26 9.55 -0.80
CA ILE A 206 -0.94 9.77 -2.06
C ILE A 206 -1.23 11.26 -2.21
N THR A 207 -0.99 11.79 -3.38
CA THR A 207 -1.21 13.20 -3.72
C THR A 207 -2.11 13.30 -4.94
N THR A 208 -2.91 14.35 -5.00
CA THR A 208 -3.70 14.68 -6.18
C THR A 208 -3.87 16.19 -6.32
N ASP A 209 -3.89 16.67 -7.54
CA ASP A 209 -4.20 18.05 -7.87
C ASP A 209 -5.71 18.28 -8.09
N CYS A 210 -6.55 17.24 -7.98
CA CYS A 210 -8.00 17.39 -8.01
C CYS A 210 -8.51 18.20 -6.82
N ALA A 211 -9.54 19.00 -7.06
CA ALA A 211 -10.35 19.61 -6.00
C ALA A 211 -11.36 18.59 -5.50
N VAL A 212 -11.16 18.09 -4.26
CA VAL A 212 -12.02 17.11 -3.59
C VAL A 212 -12.19 17.53 -2.14
N SER A 213 -13.40 17.55 -1.61
CA SER A 213 -13.66 17.85 -0.21
C SER A 213 -13.05 16.75 0.70
N SER A 214 -12.66 17.12 1.92
CA SER A 214 -12.08 16.15 2.87
C SER A 214 -13.01 14.98 3.18
N GLU A 215 -14.33 15.23 3.16
CA GLU A 215 -15.35 14.19 3.35
C GLU A 215 -15.36 13.18 2.19
N MET A 216 -15.44 13.65 0.94
CA MET A 216 -15.42 12.78 -0.25
C MET A 216 -14.08 12.07 -0.41
N LEU A 217 -12.98 12.75 -0.08
CA LEU A 217 -11.65 12.15 -0.07
C LEU A 217 -11.55 11.00 0.95
N LYS A 218 -12.09 11.21 2.17
CA LYS A 218 -12.15 10.17 3.21
C LYS A 218 -13.01 8.98 2.78
N LYS A 219 -14.16 9.25 2.17
CA LYS A 219 -15.07 8.22 1.63
C LYS A 219 -14.36 7.38 0.56
N ALA A 220 -13.80 8.02 -0.46
CA ALA A 220 -13.08 7.34 -1.54
C ALA A 220 -11.93 6.48 -0.99
N LEU A 221 -11.09 7.05 -0.12
CA LEU A 221 -9.97 6.34 0.49
C LEU A 221 -10.43 5.10 1.26
N THR A 222 -11.50 5.20 2.06
CA THR A 222 -12.04 4.08 2.86
C THR A 222 -12.57 2.96 1.98
N GLU A 223 -13.31 3.30 0.91
CA GLU A 223 -13.83 2.33 -0.05
C GLU A 223 -12.69 1.59 -0.79
N ILE A 224 -11.69 2.34 -1.26
CA ILE A 224 -10.59 1.77 -2.05
C ILE A 224 -9.63 0.95 -1.19
N VAL A 225 -9.33 1.36 0.04
CA VAL A 225 -8.49 0.58 0.96
C VAL A 225 -9.07 -0.81 1.20
N LYS A 226 -10.41 -0.93 1.30
CA LYS A 226 -11.10 -2.21 1.51
C LYS A 226 -10.78 -3.24 0.42
N ILE A 227 -10.67 -2.80 -0.83
CA ILE A 227 -10.47 -3.65 -2.02
C ILE A 227 -9.03 -3.61 -2.58
N THR A 228 -8.12 -2.93 -1.90
CA THR A 228 -6.69 -2.86 -2.27
C THR A 228 -5.83 -3.30 -1.10
N TYR A 229 -5.36 -2.37 -0.27
CA TYR A 229 -4.43 -2.69 0.82
C TYR A 229 -4.99 -3.73 1.80
N ASN A 230 -6.27 -3.71 2.17
CA ASN A 230 -6.86 -4.73 3.05
C ASN A 230 -6.96 -6.12 2.40
N CYS A 231 -6.72 -6.23 1.10
CA CYS A 231 -6.63 -7.48 0.36
C CYS A 231 -5.17 -7.93 0.11
N LEU A 232 -4.19 -7.34 0.81
CA LEU A 232 -2.77 -7.68 0.71
C LEU A 232 -2.36 -8.55 1.91
N SER A 233 -1.45 -9.52 1.69
CA SER A 233 -0.72 -10.19 2.78
C SER A 233 0.62 -10.70 2.30
N VAL A 234 1.68 -10.43 3.08
CA VAL A 234 3.01 -11.06 2.90
C VAL A 234 3.20 -12.18 3.92
N ASP A 235 2.98 -11.92 5.20
CA ASP A 235 3.35 -12.83 6.31
C ASP A 235 2.25 -13.02 7.36
N GLY A 236 1.11 -12.33 7.23
CA GLY A 236 0.01 -12.45 8.19
C GLY A 236 0.13 -11.52 9.40
N ASP A 237 1.22 -10.76 9.53
CA ASP A 237 1.47 -9.89 10.68
C ASP A 237 0.99 -8.45 10.43
N GLN A 238 0.19 -7.93 11.37
CA GLN A 238 -0.34 -6.57 11.30
C GLN A 238 0.61 -5.57 11.95
N SER A 239 1.06 -4.58 11.19
CA SER A 239 1.96 -3.53 11.67
C SER A 239 1.30 -2.59 12.70
N THR A 240 2.13 -2.00 13.55
CA THR A 240 1.77 -0.98 14.55
C THR A 240 1.65 0.43 13.97
N ASN A 241 2.20 0.68 12.77
CA ASN A 241 2.43 2.01 12.23
C ASN A 241 1.74 2.29 10.90
N ASP A 242 0.95 1.35 10.41
CA ASP A 242 0.32 1.49 9.10
C ASP A 242 -0.44 2.79 8.95
N THR A 243 -0.11 3.49 7.88
CA THR A 243 -0.68 4.79 7.54
C THR A 243 -0.83 4.91 6.03
N CYS A 244 -2.03 5.19 5.56
CA CYS A 244 -2.26 5.66 4.21
C CYS A 244 -2.97 7.01 4.28
N ALA A 245 -2.33 8.05 3.74
CA ALA A 245 -2.92 9.39 3.69
C ALA A 245 -2.91 9.94 2.27
N VAL A 246 -3.99 10.67 1.94
CA VAL A 246 -4.18 11.36 0.67
C VAL A 246 -4.28 12.85 0.94
N MET A 247 -3.56 13.65 0.13
CA MET A 247 -3.62 15.12 0.11
C MET A 247 -4.10 15.59 -1.27
N ALA A 248 -5.16 16.41 -1.30
CA ALA A 248 -5.78 16.96 -2.50
C ALA A 248 -5.73 18.49 -2.47
N ASN A 249 -4.99 19.12 -3.40
CA ASN A 249 -4.73 20.56 -3.37
C ASN A 249 -5.58 21.40 -4.34
N GLY A 250 -6.31 20.79 -5.25
CA GLY A 250 -7.24 21.48 -6.16
C GLY A 250 -6.59 22.26 -7.30
N LEU A 251 -5.28 22.16 -7.51
CA LEU A 251 -4.55 22.96 -8.50
C LEU A 251 -4.79 22.51 -9.96
N ALA A 252 -5.50 21.41 -10.20
CA ALA A 252 -5.99 21.02 -11.51
C ALA A 252 -7.11 21.98 -11.99
N GLY A 253 -7.86 22.58 -11.06
CA GLY A 253 -8.90 23.57 -11.36
C GLY A 253 -10.21 22.96 -11.83
N ASN A 254 -10.47 21.69 -11.52
CA ASN A 254 -11.80 21.08 -11.69
C ASN A 254 -12.78 21.63 -10.63
N PRO A 255 -14.11 21.58 -10.86
CA PRO A 255 -15.09 21.84 -9.83
C PRO A 255 -14.86 20.93 -8.62
N GLU A 256 -14.98 21.47 -7.40
CA GLU A 256 -14.74 20.66 -6.19
C GLU A 256 -15.76 19.51 -6.10
N ILE A 257 -15.27 18.30 -5.92
CA ILE A 257 -16.08 17.11 -5.69
C ILE A 257 -16.57 17.15 -4.23
N THR A 258 -17.84 17.47 -4.02
CA THR A 258 -18.48 17.58 -2.70
C THR A 258 -19.57 16.55 -2.46
N ALA A 259 -19.90 15.73 -3.47
CA ALA A 259 -20.90 14.67 -3.43
C ALA A 259 -20.54 13.52 -4.36
N GLU A 260 -21.21 12.38 -4.19
CA GLU A 260 -21.14 11.27 -5.14
C GLU A 260 -21.73 11.66 -6.49
N GLY A 261 -21.20 11.12 -7.57
CA GLY A 261 -21.60 11.38 -8.94
C GLY A 261 -20.50 10.95 -9.91
N GLU A 262 -20.64 11.31 -11.17
CA GLU A 262 -19.72 10.89 -12.23
C GLU A 262 -18.28 11.34 -11.94
N SER A 263 -18.07 12.59 -11.58
CA SER A 263 -16.74 13.13 -11.24
C SER A 263 -16.10 12.42 -10.05
N TYR A 264 -16.91 12.06 -9.04
CA TYR A 264 -16.45 11.26 -7.90
C TYR A 264 -16.00 9.86 -8.33
N GLU A 265 -16.76 9.17 -9.20
CA GLU A 265 -16.42 7.83 -9.66
C GLU A 265 -15.16 7.85 -10.55
N VAL A 266 -14.99 8.86 -11.40
CA VAL A 266 -13.77 9.06 -12.20
C VAL A 266 -12.56 9.26 -11.29
N PHE A 267 -12.64 10.16 -10.30
CA PHE A 267 -11.58 10.38 -9.31
C PHE A 267 -11.27 9.10 -8.50
N LYS A 268 -12.32 8.45 -7.98
CA LYS A 268 -12.20 7.20 -7.21
C LYS A 268 -11.50 6.11 -8.01
N LYS A 269 -11.77 6.03 -9.31
CA LYS A 269 -11.10 5.08 -10.22
C LYS A 269 -9.62 5.38 -10.37
N ALA A 270 -9.21 6.65 -10.50
CA ALA A 270 -7.80 7.05 -10.53
C ALA A 270 -7.09 6.65 -9.23
N LEU A 271 -7.70 6.92 -8.07
CA LEU A 271 -7.20 6.53 -6.76
C LEU A 271 -7.04 5.01 -6.65
N TYR A 272 -8.04 4.24 -7.12
CA TYR A 272 -7.98 2.78 -7.17
C TYR A 272 -6.79 2.29 -8.01
N ILE A 273 -6.57 2.85 -9.19
CA ILE A 273 -5.47 2.43 -10.08
C ILE A 273 -4.12 2.60 -9.39
N VAL A 274 -3.88 3.75 -8.75
CA VAL A 274 -2.64 4.01 -8.03
C VAL A 274 -2.47 3.06 -6.84
N MET A 275 -3.49 2.93 -5.99
CA MET A 275 -3.42 2.10 -4.78
C MET A 275 -3.31 0.62 -5.11
N MET A 276 -4.01 0.12 -6.13
CA MET A 276 -3.94 -1.26 -6.58
C MET A 276 -2.53 -1.61 -7.10
N ASN A 277 -1.91 -0.74 -7.90
CA ASN A 277 -0.55 -0.98 -8.39
C ASN A 277 0.48 -0.95 -7.25
N ILE A 278 0.37 -0.02 -6.29
CA ILE A 278 1.23 -0.02 -5.10
C ILE A 278 1.02 -1.31 -4.30
N THR A 279 -0.21 -1.80 -4.14
CA THR A 279 -0.52 -3.09 -3.49
C THR A 279 0.21 -4.25 -4.17
N LYS A 280 0.19 -4.31 -5.50
CA LYS A 280 0.92 -5.33 -6.28
C LYS A 280 2.43 -5.23 -6.08
N MET A 281 2.98 -4.01 -6.09
CA MET A 281 4.41 -3.78 -5.85
C MET A 281 4.83 -4.22 -4.43
N LEU A 282 3.99 -3.94 -3.42
CA LEU A 282 4.22 -4.37 -2.04
C LEU A 282 4.22 -5.90 -1.93
N ALA A 283 3.26 -6.59 -2.56
CA ALA A 283 3.20 -8.04 -2.60
C ALA A 283 4.42 -8.65 -3.30
N LYS A 284 4.76 -8.14 -4.49
CA LYS A 284 5.88 -8.67 -5.30
C LYS A 284 7.24 -8.47 -4.63
N ASP A 285 7.39 -7.41 -3.83
CA ASP A 285 8.61 -7.10 -3.07
C ASP A 285 8.57 -7.61 -1.63
N GLY A 286 7.69 -8.57 -1.32
CA GLY A 286 7.68 -9.23 -0.01
C GLY A 286 9.05 -9.81 0.35
N GLU A 287 9.41 -9.83 1.65
CA GLU A 287 10.71 -10.31 2.13
C GLU A 287 11.00 -11.72 1.63
N GLY A 288 12.07 -11.86 0.85
CA GLY A 288 12.48 -13.12 0.23
C GLY A 288 11.58 -13.64 -0.89
N ALA A 289 10.53 -12.90 -1.29
CA ALA A 289 9.58 -13.33 -2.31
C ALA A 289 10.21 -13.45 -3.71
N THR A 290 9.78 -14.47 -4.45
CA THR A 290 10.14 -14.70 -5.84
C THR A 290 8.97 -14.51 -6.81
N LYS A 291 7.72 -14.56 -6.30
CA LYS A 291 6.49 -14.49 -7.11
C LYS A 291 5.46 -13.56 -6.51
N LEU A 292 4.78 -12.81 -7.38
CA LEU A 292 3.52 -12.15 -7.07
C LEU A 292 2.38 -13.16 -7.25
N LEU A 293 1.51 -13.26 -6.26
CA LEU A 293 0.30 -14.10 -6.29
C LEU A 293 -0.93 -13.20 -6.26
N GLU A 294 -1.82 -13.36 -7.25
CA GLU A 294 -3.11 -12.67 -7.32
C GLU A 294 -4.23 -13.72 -7.23
N CYS A 295 -4.99 -13.75 -6.13
CA CYS A 295 -6.14 -14.63 -6.00
C CYS A 295 -7.42 -13.85 -6.27
N THR A 296 -8.08 -14.14 -7.38
CA THR A 296 -9.38 -13.56 -7.76
C THR A 296 -10.50 -14.54 -7.48
N VAL A 297 -11.43 -14.15 -6.62
CA VAL A 297 -12.65 -14.89 -6.30
C VAL A 297 -13.83 -14.27 -7.02
N THR A 298 -14.65 -15.09 -7.67
CA THR A 298 -15.87 -14.71 -8.39
C THR A 298 -17.05 -15.57 -7.96
N GLY A 299 -18.27 -15.11 -8.23
CA GLY A 299 -19.48 -15.87 -7.94
C GLY A 299 -19.85 -15.92 -6.45
N ALA A 300 -19.24 -15.06 -5.62
CA ALA A 300 -19.62 -14.93 -4.21
C ALA A 300 -20.97 -14.22 -4.06
N LYS A 301 -21.67 -14.44 -2.92
CA LYS A 301 -22.94 -13.76 -2.64
C LYS A 301 -22.78 -12.24 -2.56
N ASP A 302 -21.64 -11.75 -2.05
CA ASP A 302 -21.30 -10.36 -1.89
C ASP A 302 -19.77 -10.14 -1.93
N LEU A 303 -19.36 -8.87 -1.93
CA LEU A 303 -17.95 -8.46 -1.93
C LEU A 303 -17.18 -8.98 -0.71
N ASP A 304 -17.77 -8.94 0.48
CA ASP A 304 -17.09 -9.33 1.72
C ASP A 304 -16.78 -10.82 1.74
N THR A 305 -17.71 -11.66 1.29
CA THR A 305 -17.49 -13.09 1.08
C THR A 305 -16.35 -13.34 0.11
N ALA A 306 -16.31 -12.62 -1.02
CA ALA A 306 -15.23 -12.77 -2.00
C ALA A 306 -13.85 -12.38 -1.40
N ILE A 307 -13.78 -11.29 -0.63
CA ILE A 307 -12.56 -10.86 0.05
C ILE A 307 -12.08 -11.90 1.07
N ILE A 308 -12.98 -12.44 1.90
CA ILE A 308 -12.64 -13.43 2.92
C ILE A 308 -12.02 -14.67 2.26
N VAL A 309 -12.64 -15.21 1.21
CA VAL A 309 -12.14 -16.39 0.52
C VAL A 309 -10.81 -16.12 -0.19
N ALA A 310 -10.69 -15.00 -0.91
CA ALA A 310 -9.45 -14.64 -1.59
C ALA A 310 -8.28 -14.47 -0.62
N LYS A 311 -8.51 -13.79 0.52
CA LYS A 311 -7.51 -13.63 1.59
C LYS A 311 -7.13 -14.96 2.23
N SER A 312 -8.09 -15.86 2.45
CA SER A 312 -7.82 -17.17 3.01
C SER A 312 -6.80 -17.95 2.18
N VAL A 313 -6.93 -17.91 0.85
CA VAL A 313 -5.96 -18.56 -0.06
C VAL A 313 -4.58 -17.86 0.03
N ILE A 314 -4.53 -16.55 -0.13
CA ILE A 314 -3.27 -15.77 -0.14
C ILE A 314 -2.52 -15.87 1.20
N CYS A 315 -3.22 -16.00 2.32
CA CYS A 315 -2.62 -16.11 3.65
C CYS A 315 -2.16 -17.52 4.02
N SER A 316 -2.49 -18.55 3.24
CA SER A 316 -2.14 -19.95 3.55
C SER A 316 -0.64 -20.21 3.38
N PRO A 317 0.14 -20.50 4.44
CA PRO A 317 1.57 -20.81 4.33
C PRO A 317 1.83 -22.02 3.44
N LEU A 318 0.97 -23.07 3.52
CA LEU A 318 1.12 -24.27 2.69
C LEU A 318 0.93 -23.96 1.20
N PHE A 319 -0.05 -23.13 0.86
CA PHE A 319 -0.25 -22.67 -0.50
C PHE A 319 0.94 -21.82 -0.99
N LYS A 320 1.41 -20.88 -0.22
CA LYS A 320 2.55 -20.02 -0.55
C LYS A 320 3.83 -20.84 -0.79
N CYS A 321 4.06 -21.90 0.01
CA CYS A 321 5.18 -22.84 -0.20
C CYS A 321 5.00 -23.65 -1.50
N ALA A 322 3.79 -24.08 -1.86
CA ALA A 322 3.52 -24.77 -3.11
C ALA A 322 3.84 -23.88 -4.31
N MET A 323 3.45 -22.60 -4.26
CA MET A 323 3.78 -21.63 -5.31
C MET A 323 5.29 -21.39 -5.43
N PHE A 324 6.03 -21.34 -4.34
CA PHE A 324 7.50 -21.31 -4.37
C PHE A 324 8.08 -22.51 -5.10
N GLY A 325 7.57 -23.72 -4.79
CA GLY A 325 8.00 -24.98 -5.43
C GLY A 325 7.48 -25.19 -6.85
N ALA A 326 6.70 -24.26 -7.42
CA ALA A 326 5.98 -24.42 -8.69
C ALA A 326 5.13 -25.71 -8.73
N ASP A 327 4.45 -26.02 -7.60
CA ASP A 327 3.57 -27.14 -7.40
C ASP A 327 2.10 -26.69 -7.56
N ALA A 328 1.38 -27.25 -8.54
CA ALA A 328 -0.03 -26.95 -8.80
C ALA A 328 -0.96 -27.61 -7.75
N ASN A 329 -0.66 -27.40 -6.48
CA ASN A 329 -1.30 -28.06 -5.35
C ASN A 329 -2.73 -27.51 -5.10
N TRP A 330 -3.66 -27.91 -5.95
CA TRP A 330 -5.06 -27.54 -5.83
C TRP A 330 -5.69 -27.96 -4.50
N GLY A 331 -5.21 -29.05 -3.89
CA GLY A 331 -5.67 -29.50 -2.58
C GLY A 331 -5.40 -28.48 -1.47
N ARG A 332 -4.24 -27.79 -1.50
CA ARG A 332 -3.95 -26.71 -0.57
C ARG A 332 -4.81 -25.47 -0.82
N ILE A 333 -5.15 -25.20 -2.07
CA ILE A 333 -6.06 -24.10 -2.43
C ILE A 333 -7.47 -24.41 -1.89
N LEU A 334 -8.01 -25.62 -2.17
CA LEU A 334 -9.33 -26.01 -1.66
C LEU A 334 -9.37 -26.07 -0.13
N CYS A 335 -8.30 -26.52 0.52
CA CYS A 335 -8.20 -26.49 1.97
C CYS A 335 -8.33 -25.05 2.48
N ALA A 336 -7.60 -24.09 1.88
CA ALA A 336 -7.66 -22.68 2.25
C ALA A 336 -9.05 -22.06 1.99
N VAL A 337 -9.68 -22.40 0.88
CA VAL A 337 -11.07 -22.03 0.59
C VAL A 337 -12.02 -22.63 1.63
N GLY A 338 -11.84 -23.91 2.01
CA GLY A 338 -12.73 -24.65 2.90
C GLY A 338 -12.75 -24.17 4.35
N TYR A 339 -11.64 -23.59 4.87
CA TYR A 339 -11.63 -22.99 6.21
C TYR A 339 -11.86 -21.47 6.22
N ALA A 340 -12.15 -20.88 5.04
CA ALA A 340 -12.52 -19.47 5.00
C ALA A 340 -13.82 -19.24 5.81
N GLU A 341 -13.83 -18.21 6.66
CA GLU A 341 -15.01 -17.85 7.48
C GLU A 341 -16.10 -17.22 6.60
N ALA A 342 -16.59 -17.96 5.62
CA ALA A 342 -17.58 -17.54 4.64
C ALA A 342 -18.54 -18.69 4.28
N ASP A 343 -19.76 -18.34 3.91
CA ASP A 343 -20.80 -19.30 3.55
C ASP A 343 -20.92 -19.41 2.02
N PHE A 344 -20.63 -20.60 1.49
CA PHE A 344 -20.75 -20.98 0.07
C PHE A 344 -20.80 -22.51 -0.08
N ASP A 345 -21.23 -23.00 -1.26
CA ASP A 345 -21.30 -24.44 -1.56
C ASP A 345 -19.96 -24.91 -2.18
N ILE A 346 -19.23 -25.75 -1.45
CA ILE A 346 -17.95 -26.31 -1.90
C ILE A 346 -18.10 -27.10 -3.25
N ASN A 347 -19.25 -27.67 -3.52
CA ASN A 347 -19.51 -28.43 -4.76
C ASN A 347 -19.66 -27.52 -5.99
N LYS A 348 -19.66 -26.22 -5.81
CA LYS A 348 -19.62 -25.22 -6.90
C LYS A 348 -18.25 -24.61 -7.12
N VAL A 349 -17.26 -24.98 -6.31
CA VAL A 349 -15.92 -24.39 -6.39
C VAL A 349 -15.15 -24.88 -7.60
N ASN A 350 -14.67 -23.95 -8.42
CA ASN A 350 -13.77 -24.23 -9.53
C ASN A 350 -12.48 -23.41 -9.35
N VAL A 351 -11.34 -24.01 -9.73
CA VAL A 351 -10.02 -23.36 -9.59
C VAL A 351 -9.23 -23.50 -10.89
N SER A 352 -8.67 -22.37 -11.35
CA SER A 352 -7.63 -22.36 -12.38
C SER A 352 -6.42 -21.56 -11.91
N LEU A 353 -5.25 -21.88 -12.48
CA LEU A 353 -3.99 -21.21 -12.27
C LEU A 353 -3.49 -20.69 -13.62
N SER A 354 -3.06 -19.45 -13.67
CA SER A 354 -2.60 -18.84 -14.93
C SER A 354 -1.41 -17.89 -14.71
N SER A 355 -0.68 -17.70 -15.79
CA SER A 355 0.41 -16.74 -15.92
C SER A 355 0.53 -16.30 -17.39
N LYS A 356 1.55 -15.51 -17.73
CA LYS A 356 1.84 -15.19 -19.13
C LYS A 356 2.19 -16.44 -19.98
N ALA A 357 2.55 -17.58 -19.36
CA ALA A 357 2.88 -18.84 -20.04
C ALA A 357 1.65 -19.69 -20.36
N GLY A 358 0.46 -19.35 -19.86
CA GLY A 358 -0.80 -20.06 -20.11
C GLY A 358 -1.69 -20.23 -18.92
N GLU A 359 -2.69 -21.11 -19.04
CA GLU A 359 -3.67 -21.41 -17.99
C GLU A 359 -3.87 -22.93 -17.86
N ILE A 360 -4.09 -23.38 -16.63
CA ILE A 360 -4.51 -24.75 -16.30
C ILE A 360 -5.71 -24.74 -15.37
N HIS A 361 -6.66 -25.63 -15.61
CA HIS A 361 -7.76 -25.91 -14.70
C HIS A 361 -7.36 -27.09 -13.81
N VAL A 362 -7.48 -26.93 -12.50
CA VAL A 362 -7.00 -27.92 -11.52
C VAL A 362 -8.11 -28.47 -10.63
N CYS A 363 -9.26 -27.78 -10.56
CA CYS A 363 -10.42 -28.20 -9.78
C CYS A 363 -11.73 -27.83 -10.49
N LYS A 364 -12.70 -28.70 -10.44
CA LYS A 364 -14.07 -28.47 -10.93
C LYS A 364 -15.08 -29.07 -9.96
N ASN A 365 -16.11 -28.28 -9.60
CA ASN A 365 -17.17 -28.70 -8.68
C ASN A 365 -16.62 -29.28 -7.36
N GLY A 366 -15.64 -28.64 -6.77
CA GLY A 366 -15.04 -29.03 -5.49
C GLY A 366 -14.13 -30.28 -5.56
N ALA A 367 -13.86 -30.82 -6.76
CA ALA A 367 -13.00 -31.98 -6.93
C ALA A 367 -11.84 -31.68 -7.90
N GLY A 368 -10.71 -32.36 -7.68
CA GLY A 368 -9.57 -32.28 -8.60
C GLY A 368 -9.93 -32.92 -9.96
N ILE A 369 -9.34 -32.36 -11.01
CA ILE A 369 -9.46 -32.87 -12.37
C ILE A 369 -8.08 -33.21 -12.92
N GLU A 370 -8.01 -34.04 -13.97
CA GLU A 370 -6.76 -34.34 -14.65
C GLU A 370 -6.23 -33.08 -15.37
N PHE A 371 -4.93 -32.82 -15.24
CA PHE A 371 -4.19 -31.79 -15.95
C PHE A 371 -2.76 -32.25 -16.22
N SER A 372 -2.04 -31.54 -17.11
CA SER A 372 -0.62 -31.83 -17.39
C SER A 372 0.28 -31.16 -16.35
N GLU A 373 1.00 -31.95 -15.60
CA GLU A 373 2.02 -31.47 -14.64
C GLU A 373 3.14 -30.67 -15.32
N GLU A 374 3.52 -31.02 -16.55
CA GLU A 374 4.51 -30.30 -17.33
C GLU A 374 4.04 -28.88 -17.70
N VAL A 375 2.81 -28.77 -18.18
CA VAL A 375 2.17 -27.47 -18.46
C VAL A 375 1.99 -26.68 -17.17
N ALA A 376 1.53 -27.32 -16.11
CA ALA A 376 1.36 -26.70 -14.79
C ALA A 376 2.67 -26.09 -14.29
N LYS A 377 3.76 -26.85 -14.36
CA LYS A 377 5.10 -26.37 -13.96
C LYS A 377 5.55 -25.18 -14.81
N THR A 378 5.31 -25.21 -16.13
CA THR A 378 5.65 -24.09 -17.02
C THR A 378 4.90 -22.82 -16.63
N VAL A 379 3.60 -22.93 -16.36
CA VAL A 379 2.77 -21.79 -15.89
C VAL A 379 3.28 -21.26 -14.55
N LEU A 380 3.60 -22.14 -13.60
CA LEU A 380 3.96 -21.76 -12.24
C LEU A 380 5.44 -21.35 -12.05
N LEU A 381 6.30 -21.53 -13.05
CA LEU A 381 7.66 -21.00 -13.02
C LEU A 381 7.73 -19.49 -13.28
N GLU A 382 6.66 -18.90 -13.77
CA GLU A 382 6.57 -17.45 -13.97
C GLU A 382 6.53 -16.68 -12.64
N ASP A 383 6.84 -15.40 -12.70
CA ASP A 383 6.97 -14.52 -11.52
C ASP A 383 5.68 -13.78 -11.14
N GLU A 384 4.62 -13.91 -11.94
CA GLU A 384 3.27 -13.42 -11.65
C GLU A 384 2.26 -14.54 -11.92
N ILE A 385 1.60 -15.01 -10.87
CA ILE A 385 0.64 -16.11 -10.90
C ILE A 385 -0.73 -15.60 -10.49
N THR A 386 -1.72 -15.89 -11.32
CA THR A 386 -3.14 -15.64 -11.01
C THR A 386 -3.81 -16.94 -10.61
N ILE A 387 -4.48 -16.92 -9.47
CA ILE A 387 -5.32 -17.98 -8.94
C ILE A 387 -6.77 -17.53 -9.11
N SER A 388 -7.51 -18.15 -10.03
CA SER A 388 -8.92 -17.85 -10.24
C SER A 388 -9.77 -18.89 -9.51
N VAL A 389 -10.63 -18.42 -8.60
CA VAL A 389 -11.52 -19.25 -7.79
C VAL A 389 -12.96 -18.79 -8.00
N SER A 390 -13.80 -19.65 -8.58
CA SER A 390 -15.25 -19.43 -8.65
C SER A 390 -15.92 -20.22 -7.54
N ILE A 391 -16.81 -19.58 -6.75
CA ILE A 391 -17.45 -20.22 -5.59
C ILE A 391 -18.98 -20.31 -5.70
N GLY A 392 -19.57 -19.92 -6.81
CA GLY A 392 -21.03 -19.96 -7.03
C GLY A 392 -21.46 -19.03 -8.15
N ASP A 393 -22.73 -18.62 -8.07
CA ASP A 393 -23.42 -17.86 -9.11
C ASP A 393 -23.77 -16.42 -8.69
N GLY A 394 -23.19 -15.93 -7.58
CA GLY A 394 -23.41 -14.56 -7.09
C GLY A 394 -22.62 -13.52 -7.88
N ASN A 395 -22.84 -12.25 -7.55
CA ASN A 395 -22.18 -11.11 -8.22
C ASN A 395 -20.94 -10.58 -7.48
N GLY A 396 -20.63 -11.14 -6.30
CA GLY A 396 -19.49 -10.72 -5.50
C GLY A 396 -18.18 -11.15 -6.16
N THR A 397 -17.27 -10.19 -6.31
CA THR A 397 -15.92 -10.42 -6.87
C THR A 397 -14.91 -9.63 -6.11
N ALA A 398 -13.76 -10.24 -5.78
CA ALA A 398 -12.63 -9.58 -5.15
C ALA A 398 -11.31 -10.23 -5.58
N THR A 399 -10.23 -9.43 -5.52
CA THR A 399 -8.86 -9.92 -5.69
C THR A 399 -8.07 -9.65 -4.41
N ALA A 400 -7.31 -10.64 -3.96
CA ALA A 400 -6.30 -10.49 -2.91
C ALA A 400 -4.90 -10.74 -3.49
N TRP A 401 -3.92 -10.02 -2.95
CA TRP A 401 -2.54 -10.06 -3.40
C TRP A 401 -1.61 -10.56 -2.30
N GLY A 402 -0.60 -11.29 -2.69
CA GLY A 402 0.45 -11.78 -1.80
C GLY A 402 1.66 -12.25 -2.57
N CYS A 403 2.52 -12.97 -1.91
CA CYS A 403 3.72 -13.57 -2.48
C CYS A 403 3.88 -15.02 -2.04
N ASP A 404 4.77 -15.75 -2.69
CA ASP A 404 5.23 -17.06 -2.24
C ASP A 404 5.97 -16.98 -0.89
N LEU A 405 6.20 -18.12 -0.25
CA LEU A 405 6.96 -18.23 1.00
C LEU A 405 8.22 -19.05 0.74
N THR A 406 9.37 -18.39 0.94
CA THR A 406 10.70 -18.94 0.59
C THR A 406 11.58 -19.14 1.82
N TYR A 407 12.70 -19.82 1.66
CA TYR A 407 13.74 -19.93 2.70
C TYR A 407 14.34 -18.58 3.10
N ASP A 408 14.40 -17.63 2.15
CA ASP A 408 14.96 -16.30 2.39
C ASP A 408 14.10 -15.47 3.34
N TYR A 409 12.76 -15.68 3.39
CA TYR A 409 11.91 -15.06 4.40
C TYR A 409 12.38 -15.39 5.82
N VAL A 410 12.62 -16.67 6.10
CA VAL A 410 13.09 -17.11 7.42
C VAL A 410 14.48 -16.57 7.72
N LYS A 411 15.38 -16.57 6.72
CA LYS A 411 16.74 -16.05 6.85
C LYS A 411 16.75 -14.55 7.17
N ILE A 412 15.98 -13.75 6.43
CA ILE A 412 15.87 -12.30 6.64
C ILE A 412 15.37 -12.00 8.04
N ASN A 413 14.27 -12.64 8.45
CA ASN A 413 13.63 -12.37 9.73
C ASN A 413 14.35 -12.99 10.93
N GLY A 414 15.10 -14.07 10.73
CA GLY A 414 15.99 -14.64 11.76
C GLY A 414 17.17 -13.75 12.11
N ASP A 415 17.67 -13.00 11.13
CA ASP A 415 18.79 -12.05 11.28
C ASP A 415 18.34 -10.63 11.61
N TYR A 416 17.06 -10.28 11.34
CA TYR A 416 16.50 -8.95 11.63
C TYR A 416 16.31 -8.79 13.13
N ARG A 417 17.21 -8.04 13.76
CA ARG A 417 17.06 -7.64 15.16
C ARG A 417 16.37 -6.30 15.23
N SER A 418 15.17 -6.36 15.73
CA SER A 418 14.42 -5.16 16.12
C SER A 418 15.07 -4.49 17.32
#